data_618557122e0682920e9b7531fb049b8b
#
_entry.id   618557122e0682920e9b7531fb049b8b
#
_cell.length_a   1.000
_cell.length_b   1.000
_cell.length_c   1.000
_cell.angle_alpha   90.00
_cell.angle_beta   90.00
_cell.angle_gamma   90.00
#
_symmetry.space_group_name_H-M   'P 1'
#
loop_
_entity.id
_entity.type
_entity.pdbx_description
1 polymer ?
#
loop_
_entity_poly.entity_id
_entity_poly.type
_entity_poly.pdbx_seq_one_letter_code
_entity_poly.pdbx_strand_id
1 'polypeptide(L)'
;EQVAELVELLKSPPAGEERYILELITNRTPAGVDPAAYVKAAFLTDVAKGEASSPLIDKLHATELLGTMLGGYNVESLINLLDDEDVGAIAADGLCKTLLMFNAKHDVIELAKENENAKRVVESWSAAEWFTSKPELPEMIKAIVFRVDGEINTDDLSPAPDAPSR
;
A
#
# COMPACT_ATOMS: atom_id res chain seq x y z
N GLU A 1 -12.51 3.13 13.56
CA GLU A 1 -13.67 2.23 13.75
C GLU A 1 -14.07 1.55 12.45
N GLN A 2 -14.25 2.28 11.36
CA GLN A 2 -14.66 1.71 10.06
C GLN A 2 -13.68 0.68 9.49
N VAL A 3 -12.37 0.85 9.66
CA VAL A 3 -11.37 -0.11 9.16
C VAL A 3 -11.46 -1.44 9.91
N ALA A 4 -11.70 -1.44 11.21
CA ALA A 4 -11.87 -2.68 11.98
C ALA A 4 -13.14 -3.43 11.55
N GLU A 5 -14.24 -2.72 11.31
CA GLU A 5 -15.47 -3.31 10.76
C GLU A 5 -15.26 -3.89 9.37
N LEU A 6 -14.50 -3.17 8.51
CA LEU A 6 -14.16 -3.62 7.17
C LEU A 6 -13.34 -4.92 7.19
N VAL A 7 -12.41 -5.07 8.13
CA VAL A 7 -11.65 -6.30 8.34
C VAL A 7 -12.56 -7.47 8.73
N GLU A 8 -13.56 -7.23 9.58
CA GLU A 8 -14.54 -8.28 9.92
C GLU A 8 -15.40 -8.68 8.71
N LEU A 9 -15.79 -7.71 7.87
CA LEU A 9 -16.50 -7.98 6.61
C LEU A 9 -15.65 -8.79 5.61
N LEU A 10 -14.33 -8.59 5.59
CA LEU A 10 -13.43 -9.39 4.77
C LEU A 10 -13.37 -10.86 5.19
N LYS A 11 -13.53 -11.14 6.48
CA LYS A 11 -13.56 -12.51 7.02
C LYS A 11 -14.87 -13.22 6.69
N SER A 12 -15.99 -12.48 6.67
CA SER A 12 -17.33 -13.01 6.44
C SER A 12 -18.21 -11.99 5.70
N PRO A 13 -18.01 -11.83 4.38
CA PRO A 13 -18.75 -10.85 3.62
C PRO A 13 -20.22 -11.20 3.48
N PRO A 14 -21.13 -10.22 3.61
CA PRO A 14 -22.53 -10.39 3.25
C PRO A 14 -22.67 -10.68 1.74
N ALA A 15 -23.60 -11.56 1.39
CA ALA A 15 -23.84 -11.93 0.01
C ALA A 15 -24.26 -10.71 -0.84
N GLY A 16 -23.57 -10.51 -1.95
CA GLY A 16 -23.85 -9.44 -2.91
C GLY A 16 -23.10 -8.13 -2.63
N GLU A 17 -22.31 -8.06 -1.53
CA GLU A 17 -21.53 -6.86 -1.18
C GLU A 17 -20.02 -7.05 -1.37
N GLU A 18 -19.59 -8.19 -1.87
CA GLU A 18 -18.18 -8.58 -1.98
C GLU A 18 -17.35 -7.54 -2.77
N ARG A 19 -17.91 -7.07 -3.90
CA ARG A 19 -17.24 -6.07 -4.73
C ARG A 19 -17.03 -4.75 -3.99
N TYR A 20 -18.04 -4.32 -3.24
CA TYR A 20 -18.00 -3.07 -2.51
C TYR A 20 -16.99 -3.12 -1.35
N ILE A 21 -16.93 -4.25 -0.65
CA ILE A 21 -15.94 -4.49 0.41
C ILE A 21 -14.52 -4.46 -0.16
N LEU A 22 -14.28 -5.12 -1.30
CA LEU A 22 -12.99 -5.08 -1.98
C LEU A 22 -12.60 -3.66 -2.41
N GLU A 23 -13.53 -2.89 -2.93
CA GLU A 23 -13.29 -1.51 -3.32
C GLU A 23 -12.91 -0.64 -2.10
N LEU A 24 -13.59 -0.82 -0.97
CA LEU A 24 -13.28 -0.09 0.25
C LEU A 24 -11.92 -0.46 0.84
N ILE A 25 -11.53 -1.75 0.85
CA ILE A 25 -10.23 -2.17 1.42
C ILE A 25 -9.05 -1.70 0.58
N THR A 26 -9.24 -1.50 -0.73
CA THR A 26 -8.19 -0.97 -1.61
C THR A 26 -7.92 0.51 -1.39
N ASN A 27 -8.87 1.25 -0.82
CA ASN A 27 -8.67 2.65 -0.52
C ASN A 27 -7.53 2.85 0.47
N ARG A 28 -6.66 3.81 0.15
CA ARG A 28 -5.57 4.20 1.05
C ARG A 28 -6.14 4.98 2.22
N THR A 29 -5.73 4.58 3.42
CA THR A 29 -5.99 5.37 4.62
C THR A 29 -4.79 6.27 4.87
N PRO A 30 -4.95 7.61 4.88
CA PRO A 30 -3.86 8.52 5.18
C PRO A 30 -3.25 8.24 6.55
N ALA A 31 -1.92 8.30 6.63
CA ALA A 31 -1.19 8.13 7.88
C ALA A 31 -1.66 9.17 8.92
N GLY A 32 -1.94 8.70 10.12
CA GLY A 32 -2.37 9.57 11.23
C GLY A 32 -3.84 9.98 11.20
N VAL A 33 -4.59 9.61 10.16
CA VAL A 33 -6.03 9.90 10.06
C VAL A 33 -6.88 8.76 10.61
N ASP A 34 -6.47 7.52 10.35
CA ASP A 34 -7.14 6.34 10.86
C ASP A 34 -6.25 5.59 11.86
N PRO A 35 -6.54 5.69 13.18
CA PRO A 35 -5.78 4.96 14.19
C PRO A 35 -5.92 3.44 14.07
N ALA A 36 -6.89 2.93 13.30
CA ALA A 36 -7.09 1.51 13.06
C ALA A 36 -6.35 0.98 11.81
N ALA A 37 -5.51 1.79 11.14
CA ALA A 37 -4.72 1.33 9.99
C ALA A 37 -3.84 0.11 10.34
N TYR A 38 -3.34 0.01 11.58
CA TYR A 38 -2.60 -1.15 12.06
C TYR A 38 -3.44 -2.43 12.05
N VAL A 39 -4.75 -2.36 12.26
CA VAL A 39 -5.67 -3.52 12.22
C VAL A 39 -5.74 -4.08 10.81
N LYS A 40 -5.83 -3.19 9.80
CA LYS A 40 -5.78 -3.58 8.39
C LYS A 40 -4.43 -4.23 8.06
N ALA A 41 -3.33 -3.62 8.46
CA ALA A 41 -1.99 -4.15 8.21
C ALA A 41 -1.81 -5.54 8.85
N ALA A 42 -2.23 -5.73 10.10
CA ALA A 42 -2.15 -7.01 10.80
C ALA A 42 -2.93 -8.09 10.07
N PHE A 43 -4.20 -7.84 9.74
CA PHE A 43 -5.02 -8.81 9.03
C PHE A 43 -4.46 -9.18 7.64
N LEU A 44 -4.04 -8.19 6.86
CA LEU A 44 -3.41 -8.45 5.56
C LEU A 44 -2.11 -9.25 5.70
N THR A 45 -1.34 -8.99 6.75
CA THR A 45 -0.12 -9.75 7.06
C THR A 45 -0.44 -11.21 7.38
N ASP A 46 -1.45 -11.46 8.21
CA ASP A 46 -1.88 -12.81 8.57
C ASP A 46 -2.37 -13.59 7.33
N VAL A 47 -3.12 -12.92 6.43
CA VAL A 47 -3.55 -13.53 5.16
C VAL A 47 -2.34 -13.80 4.25
N ALA A 48 -1.42 -12.86 4.12
CA ALA A 48 -0.22 -13.00 3.30
C ALA A 48 0.69 -14.14 3.78
N LYS A 49 0.73 -14.39 5.09
CA LYS A 49 1.46 -15.53 5.70
C LYS A 49 0.68 -16.84 5.68
N GLY A 50 -0.60 -16.82 5.35
CA GLY A 50 -1.49 -17.98 5.42
C GLY A 50 -1.97 -18.31 6.85
N GLU A 51 -1.81 -17.41 7.79
CA GLU A 51 -2.25 -17.52 9.19
C GLU A 51 -3.73 -17.16 9.36
N ALA A 52 -4.28 -16.38 8.41
CA ALA A 52 -5.70 -16.08 8.30
C ALA A 52 -6.19 -16.32 6.87
N SER A 53 -7.50 -16.36 6.69
CA SER A 53 -8.13 -16.52 5.39
C SER A 53 -9.27 -15.54 5.18
N SER A 54 -9.50 -15.17 3.93
CA SER A 54 -10.65 -14.40 3.49
C SER A 54 -11.20 -15.02 2.20
N PRO A 55 -12.51 -15.08 2.02
CA PRO A 55 -13.08 -15.52 0.75
C PRO A 55 -12.87 -14.49 -0.38
N LEU A 56 -12.45 -13.26 -0.07
CA LEU A 56 -12.35 -12.15 -1.02
C LEU A 56 -10.91 -11.84 -1.45
N ILE A 57 -9.94 -12.14 -0.60
CA ILE A 57 -8.51 -11.86 -0.87
C ILE A 57 -7.69 -13.09 -0.58
N ASP A 58 -6.79 -13.41 -1.47
CA ASP A 58 -5.78 -14.44 -1.31
C ASP A 58 -4.45 -13.86 -0.80
N LYS A 59 -3.44 -14.73 -0.66
CA LYS A 59 -2.10 -14.41 -0.21
C LYS A 59 -1.41 -13.34 -1.09
N LEU A 60 -1.54 -13.47 -2.41
CA LEU A 60 -0.95 -12.52 -3.37
C LEU A 60 -1.61 -11.16 -3.26
N HIS A 61 -2.94 -11.12 -3.32
CA HIS A 61 -3.71 -9.88 -3.24
C HIS A 61 -3.51 -9.17 -1.88
N ALA A 62 -3.44 -9.91 -0.77
CA ALA A 62 -3.13 -9.33 0.54
C ALA A 62 -1.75 -8.65 0.55
N THR A 63 -0.74 -9.27 -0.07
CA THR A 63 0.60 -8.69 -0.17
C THR A 63 0.64 -7.44 -1.07
N GLU A 64 -0.10 -7.45 -2.18
CA GLU A 64 -0.28 -6.26 -3.02
C GLU A 64 -0.90 -5.10 -2.25
N LEU A 65 -1.97 -5.38 -1.49
CA LEU A 65 -2.64 -4.37 -0.66
C LEU A 65 -1.71 -3.81 0.43
N LEU A 66 -0.89 -4.65 1.07
CA LEU A 66 0.17 -4.18 1.98
C LEU A 66 1.11 -3.20 1.29
N GLY A 67 1.53 -3.49 0.06
CA GLY A 67 2.39 -2.62 -0.75
C GLY A 67 1.79 -1.23 -1.06
N THR A 68 0.48 -1.06 -0.91
CA THR A 68 -0.20 0.22 -1.15
C THR A 68 -0.42 1.05 0.12
N MET A 69 -0.19 0.50 1.31
CA MET A 69 -0.45 1.18 2.58
C MET A 69 0.52 2.34 2.81
N LEU A 70 0.02 3.35 3.52
CA LEU A 70 0.78 4.53 3.95
C LEU A 70 1.09 4.45 5.45
N GLY A 71 2.06 5.27 5.90
CA GLY A 71 2.37 5.43 7.32
C GLY A 71 3.32 4.40 7.92
N GLY A 72 3.87 3.50 7.11
CA GLY A 72 4.89 2.53 7.53
C GLY A 72 4.37 1.30 8.26
N TYR A 73 3.06 1.15 8.44
CA TYR A 73 2.44 -0.01 9.10
C TYR A 73 2.70 -1.34 8.41
N ASN A 74 3.06 -1.30 7.14
CA ASN A 74 3.28 -2.44 6.27
C ASN A 74 4.75 -2.81 6.08
N VAL A 75 5.68 -1.95 6.47
CA VAL A 75 7.10 -2.09 6.12
C VAL A 75 7.70 -3.36 6.72
N GLU A 76 7.53 -3.58 8.01
CA GLU A 76 8.04 -4.79 8.69
C GLU A 76 7.41 -6.07 8.11
N SER A 77 6.10 -6.02 7.82
CA SER A 77 5.40 -7.15 7.21
C SER A 77 5.96 -7.50 5.83
N LEU A 78 6.19 -6.49 4.98
CA LEU A 78 6.78 -6.70 3.66
C LEU A 78 8.22 -7.22 3.73
N ILE A 79 9.03 -6.74 4.69
CA ILE A 79 10.38 -7.26 4.90
C ILE A 79 10.34 -8.74 5.27
N ASN A 80 9.46 -9.11 6.19
CA ASN A 80 9.31 -10.51 6.63
C ASN A 80 8.77 -11.45 5.54
N LEU A 81 8.14 -10.92 4.49
CA LEU A 81 7.65 -11.68 3.35
C LEU A 81 8.66 -11.82 2.21
N LEU A 82 9.82 -11.15 2.26
CA LEU A 82 10.81 -11.21 1.18
C LEU A 82 11.37 -12.62 0.91
N ASP A 83 11.41 -13.49 1.92
CA ASP A 83 11.85 -14.87 1.82
C ASP A 83 10.75 -15.85 1.39
N ASP A 84 9.51 -15.40 1.29
CA ASP A 84 8.39 -16.26 0.92
C ASP A 84 8.41 -16.55 -0.59
N GLU A 85 8.32 -17.85 -0.94
CA GLU A 85 8.41 -18.31 -2.33
C GLU A 85 7.29 -17.79 -3.24
N ASP A 86 6.08 -17.58 -2.68
CA ASP A 86 4.92 -17.16 -3.44
C ASP A 86 4.80 -15.64 -3.59
N VAL A 87 5.10 -14.90 -2.51
CA VAL A 87 4.81 -13.47 -2.42
C VAL A 87 6.03 -12.58 -2.24
N GLY A 88 7.24 -13.15 -2.11
CA GLY A 88 8.46 -12.38 -1.86
C GLY A 88 8.74 -11.33 -2.95
N ALA A 89 8.49 -11.66 -4.21
CA ALA A 89 8.65 -10.71 -5.30
C ALA A 89 7.63 -9.55 -5.23
N ILE A 90 6.40 -9.83 -4.81
CA ILE A 90 5.33 -8.81 -4.63
C ILE A 90 5.66 -7.92 -3.43
N ALA A 91 6.16 -8.52 -2.35
CA ALA A 91 6.64 -7.77 -1.19
C ALA A 91 7.79 -6.82 -1.55
N ALA A 92 8.73 -7.28 -2.37
CA ALA A 92 9.80 -6.44 -2.91
C ALA A 92 9.25 -5.28 -3.76
N ASP A 93 8.26 -5.52 -4.62
CA ASP A 93 7.61 -4.47 -5.41
C ASP A 93 6.95 -3.41 -4.52
N GLY A 94 6.35 -3.82 -3.41
CA GLY A 94 5.80 -2.92 -2.40
C GLY A 94 6.87 -2.05 -1.75
N LEU A 95 7.98 -2.67 -1.33
CA LEU A 95 9.11 -1.97 -0.71
C LEU A 95 9.84 -1.03 -1.68
N CYS A 96 9.98 -1.39 -2.95
CA CYS A 96 10.56 -0.50 -3.97
C CYS A 96 9.78 0.82 -4.15
N LYS A 97 8.47 0.80 -3.89
CA LYS A 97 7.60 1.98 -3.96
C LYS A 97 7.52 2.75 -2.64
N THR A 98 8.04 2.18 -1.56
CA THR A 98 8.00 2.77 -0.23
C THR A 98 9.22 3.68 -0.05
N LEU A 99 9.00 4.87 0.51
CA LEU A 99 10.08 5.76 0.87
C LEU A 99 11.02 5.10 1.89
N LEU A 100 12.30 5.37 1.73
CA LEU A 100 13.35 4.86 2.59
C LEU A 100 13.08 5.16 4.07
N MET A 101 12.87 4.10 4.86
CA MET A 101 12.70 4.19 6.30
C MET A 101 14.03 3.89 6.99
N PHE A 102 14.53 4.80 7.80
CA PHE A 102 15.87 4.75 8.38
C PHE A 102 16.23 3.40 9.03
N ASN A 103 15.36 2.85 9.87
CA ASN A 103 15.63 1.57 10.54
C ASN A 103 15.48 0.39 9.58
N ALA A 104 14.42 0.34 8.82
CA ALA A 104 14.11 -0.73 7.87
C ALA A 104 15.19 -0.92 6.80
N LYS A 105 15.92 0.15 6.45
CA LYS A 105 17.05 0.07 5.50
C LYS A 105 18.10 -0.94 5.96
N HIS A 106 18.45 -0.95 7.22
CA HIS A 106 19.50 -1.85 7.74
C HIS A 106 19.06 -3.30 7.64
N ASP A 107 17.81 -3.60 7.99
CA ASP A 107 17.26 -4.94 7.94
C ASP A 107 17.26 -5.49 6.50
N VAL A 108 16.82 -4.68 5.54
CA VAL A 108 16.81 -5.07 4.12
C VAL A 108 18.23 -5.25 3.57
N ILE A 109 19.20 -4.41 3.96
CA ILE A 109 20.60 -4.57 3.55
C ILE A 109 21.20 -5.87 4.08
N GLU A 110 20.92 -6.25 5.32
CA GLU A 110 21.38 -7.52 5.88
C GLU A 110 20.76 -8.70 5.13
N LEU A 111 19.46 -8.70 4.89
CA LEU A 111 18.77 -9.71 4.10
C LEU A 111 19.31 -9.81 2.66
N ALA A 112 19.68 -8.70 2.04
CA ALA A 112 20.18 -8.64 0.67
C ALA A 112 21.49 -9.44 0.44
N LYS A 113 22.16 -9.88 1.52
CA LYS A 113 23.37 -10.73 1.42
C LYS A 113 23.03 -12.12 0.89
N GLU A 114 21.82 -12.62 1.15
CA GLU A 114 21.40 -13.98 0.84
C GLU A 114 20.06 -14.05 0.09
N ASN A 115 19.32 -12.93 -0.01
CA ASN A 115 17.98 -12.86 -0.60
C ASN A 115 17.95 -11.92 -1.81
N GLU A 116 17.62 -12.45 -2.99
CA GLU A 116 17.58 -11.70 -4.25
C GLU A 116 16.45 -10.65 -4.27
N ASN A 117 15.32 -10.89 -3.60
CA ASN A 117 14.24 -9.90 -3.48
C ASN A 117 14.70 -8.70 -2.66
N ALA A 118 15.36 -8.94 -1.52
CA ALA A 118 15.92 -7.88 -0.71
C ALA A 118 17.03 -7.11 -1.45
N LYS A 119 17.87 -7.79 -2.22
CA LYS A 119 18.89 -7.17 -3.06
C LYS A 119 18.27 -6.23 -4.09
N ARG A 120 17.22 -6.67 -4.77
CA ARG A 120 16.45 -5.85 -5.69
C ARG A 120 15.90 -4.58 -5.03
N VAL A 121 15.38 -4.68 -3.81
CA VAL A 121 14.89 -3.53 -3.03
C VAL A 121 16.02 -2.54 -2.75
N VAL A 122 17.19 -3.01 -2.30
CA VAL A 122 18.36 -2.15 -2.05
C VAL A 122 18.84 -1.45 -3.32
N GLU A 123 18.88 -2.16 -4.44
CA GLU A 123 19.23 -1.59 -5.74
C GLU A 123 18.22 -0.50 -6.17
N SER A 124 16.93 -0.78 -6.06
CA SER A 124 15.85 0.17 -6.37
C SER A 124 15.93 1.43 -5.51
N TRP A 125 16.14 1.29 -4.21
CA TRP A 125 16.33 2.42 -3.30
C TRP A 125 17.58 3.23 -3.63
N SER A 126 18.67 2.56 -3.97
CA SER A 126 19.94 3.22 -4.34
C SER A 126 19.82 4.01 -5.65
N ALA A 127 19.00 3.51 -6.59
CA ALA A 127 18.69 4.18 -7.84
C ALA A 127 17.60 5.26 -7.71
N ALA A 128 16.98 5.39 -6.53
CA ALA A 128 15.83 6.26 -6.28
C ALA A 128 14.67 6.01 -7.28
N GLU A 129 14.39 4.76 -7.62
CA GLU A 129 13.38 4.39 -8.62
C GLU A 129 11.99 4.91 -8.26
N TRP A 130 11.62 4.90 -6.98
CA TRP A 130 10.38 5.48 -6.48
C TRP A 130 10.17 6.94 -6.88
N PHE A 131 11.26 7.65 -7.17
CA PHE A 131 11.27 9.05 -7.61
C PHE A 131 11.46 9.21 -9.11
N THR A 132 12.33 8.39 -9.73
CA THR A 132 12.72 8.51 -11.14
C THR A 132 11.82 7.74 -12.08
N SER A 133 11.21 6.62 -11.64
CA SER A 133 10.28 5.81 -12.44
C SER A 133 8.92 6.50 -12.59
N LYS A 134 8.89 7.59 -13.34
CA LYS A 134 7.65 8.28 -13.69
C LYS A 134 7.15 7.77 -15.03
N PRO A 135 5.82 7.57 -15.20
CA PRO A 135 5.28 7.30 -16.51
C PRO A 135 5.55 8.47 -17.44
N GLU A 136 5.86 8.18 -18.69
CA GLU A 136 5.96 9.22 -19.71
C GLU A 136 4.64 9.96 -19.83
N LEU A 137 4.72 11.29 -19.96
CA LEU A 137 3.54 12.09 -20.20
C LEU A 137 3.00 11.79 -21.60
N PRO A 138 1.70 11.56 -21.76
CA PRO A 138 1.12 11.37 -23.08
C PRO A 138 1.25 12.65 -23.92
N GLU A 139 1.46 12.52 -25.22
CA GLU A 139 1.52 13.66 -26.15
C GLU A 139 0.24 14.50 -26.10
N MET A 140 -0.88 13.90 -25.71
CA MET A 140 -2.17 14.58 -25.63
C MET A 140 -2.92 14.16 -24.38
N ILE A 141 -3.32 15.12 -23.57
CA ILE A 141 -4.20 14.93 -22.41
C ILE A 141 -5.60 15.44 -22.76
N LYS A 142 -6.59 14.54 -22.75
CA LYS A 142 -8.00 14.95 -22.86
C LYS A 142 -8.55 15.15 -21.44
N ALA A 143 -9.01 16.35 -21.16
CA ALA A 143 -9.59 16.71 -19.88
C ALA A 143 -11.01 17.26 -20.07
N ILE A 144 -11.87 16.98 -19.08
CA ILE A 144 -13.18 17.66 -18.98
C ILE A 144 -12.95 18.90 -18.13
N VAL A 145 -13.25 20.06 -18.70
CA VAL A 145 -13.14 21.32 -17.97
C VAL A 145 -14.38 21.50 -17.12
N PHE A 146 -14.20 21.61 -15.82
CA PHE A 146 -15.21 22.01 -14.87
C PHE A 146 -15.05 23.51 -14.56
N ARG A 147 -16.09 24.29 -14.78
CA ARG A 147 -16.14 25.68 -14.33
C ARG A 147 -16.76 25.71 -12.95
N VAL A 148 -16.07 26.32 -12.00
CA VAL A 148 -16.55 26.61 -10.67
C VAL A 148 -16.72 28.12 -10.59
N ASP A 149 -17.93 28.60 -10.24
CA ASP A 149 -18.20 30.01 -10.08
C ASP A 149 -17.81 30.46 -8.67
N GLY A 150 -17.17 31.59 -8.56
CA GLY A 150 -16.73 32.19 -7.31
C GLY A 150 -15.21 32.21 -7.15
N GLU A 151 -14.77 32.60 -5.97
CA GLU A 151 -13.36 32.58 -5.58
C GLU A 151 -12.99 31.19 -5.05
N ILE A 152 -11.93 30.65 -5.58
CA ILE A 152 -11.38 29.32 -5.16
C ILE A 152 -9.96 29.55 -4.68
N ASN A 153 -9.66 29.07 -3.49
CA ASN A 153 -8.32 29.07 -2.93
C ASN A 153 -7.65 27.68 -3.06
N THR A 154 -6.38 27.59 -2.67
CA THR A 154 -5.62 26.34 -2.72
C THR A 154 -6.17 25.27 -1.78
N ASP A 155 -6.77 25.65 -0.67
CA ASP A 155 -7.31 24.70 0.31
C ASP A 155 -8.62 24.07 -0.18
N ASP A 156 -9.37 24.77 -1.03
CA ASP A 156 -10.56 24.20 -1.69
C ASP A 156 -10.20 23.13 -2.71
N LEU A 157 -9.05 23.30 -3.41
CA LEU A 157 -8.56 22.35 -4.41
C LEU A 157 -7.66 21.28 -3.83
N SER A 158 -7.05 21.52 -2.69
CA SER A 158 -5.96 20.74 -2.13
C SER A 158 -5.92 20.88 -0.62
N PRO A 159 -6.98 20.42 0.08
CA PRO A 159 -7.06 20.55 1.53
C PRO A 159 -5.82 19.97 2.23
N ALA A 160 -5.28 20.70 3.20
CA ALA A 160 -4.10 20.26 3.95
C ALA A 160 -4.27 18.88 4.62
N PRO A 161 -5.46 18.49 5.11
CA PRO A 161 -5.72 17.15 5.62
C PRO A 161 -5.52 16.03 4.59
N ASP A 162 -5.67 16.33 3.31
CA ASP A 162 -5.55 15.35 2.22
C ASP A 162 -4.12 15.26 1.65
N ALA A 163 -3.19 16.10 2.13
CA ALA A 163 -1.80 16.10 1.68
C ALA A 163 -1.11 14.72 1.76
N PRO A 164 -1.36 13.89 2.80
CA PRO A 164 -0.78 12.54 2.87
C PRO A 164 -1.29 11.57 1.79
N SER A 165 -2.38 11.87 1.11
CA SER A 165 -2.98 11.01 0.07
C SER A 165 -2.36 11.15 -1.32
N ARG A 166 -1.33 11.99 -1.46
CA ARG A 166 -0.72 12.39 -2.76
C ARG A 166 0.60 11.73 -3.01
#